data_4f1c22a6ef575771c120fd114a9e5afc
#
_entry.id   4f1c22a6ef575771c120fd114a9e5afc
#
_cell.length_a   1.000
_cell.length_b   1.000
_cell.length_c   1.000
_cell.angle_alpha   90.00
_cell.angle_beta   90.00
_cell.angle_gamma   90.00
#
_symmetry.space_group_name_H-M   'P 1'
#
loop_
_entity.id
_entity.type
_entity.pdbx_description
1 polymer ?
#
loop_
_entity_poly.entity_id
_entity_poly.type
_entity_poly.pdbx_seq_one_letter_code
_entity_poly.pdbx_strand_id
1 'polypeptide(L)'
;TKQGETLYHQVSSGFEKIITGLNQIQREPVEGVLCVRTPPSFASRWLMPRLWKFTMEHPYIPIRLITECDTPNIRHTSIDVAIWQGDEEVNDPGLHQEMLFEEPVYPFCSPELANSMKFSEPEQLLNCWLIHFDSQSFSWSQWFRQASVVMAKDTVQWMEVSTFDMALNAVIAGHGACLATDSLADDFVARGLLVKPFSVGLTPGVRYSLISAPSSSRAARIEAFNDWLRRELRQQAPL
;
A
#
# COMPACT_ATOMS: atom_id res chain seq x y z
N THR A 1 7.04 -7.00 -34.38
CA THR A 1 6.29 -6.59 -35.60
C THR A 1 4.80 -6.52 -35.24
N LYS A 2 4.07 -5.60 -35.88
CA LYS A 2 2.61 -5.48 -35.71
C LYS A 2 1.86 -6.83 -35.87
N GLN A 3 2.27 -7.65 -36.81
CA GLN A 3 1.70 -8.97 -37.05
C GLN A 3 2.01 -9.95 -35.90
N GLY A 4 3.22 -9.90 -35.34
CA GLY A 4 3.60 -10.69 -34.18
C GLY A 4 2.85 -10.28 -32.92
N GLU A 5 2.64 -8.98 -32.71
CA GLU A 5 1.80 -8.45 -31.60
C GLU A 5 0.35 -8.88 -31.73
N THR A 6 -0.22 -8.75 -32.93
CA THR A 6 -1.60 -9.21 -33.18
C THR A 6 -1.76 -10.71 -32.90
N LEU A 7 -0.82 -11.53 -33.40
CA LEU A 7 -0.84 -12.97 -33.14
C LEU A 7 -0.67 -13.29 -31.66
N TYR A 8 0.26 -12.61 -30.97
CA TYR A 8 0.45 -12.77 -29.52
C TYR A 8 -0.84 -12.51 -28.75
N HIS A 9 -1.52 -11.40 -29.00
CA HIS A 9 -2.78 -11.06 -28.33
C HIS A 9 -3.88 -12.09 -28.61
N GLN A 10 -4.02 -12.59 -29.83
CA GLN A 10 -5.05 -13.59 -30.17
C GLN A 10 -4.76 -14.94 -29.52
N VAL A 11 -3.51 -15.39 -29.56
CA VAL A 11 -3.08 -16.65 -28.94
C VAL A 11 -3.24 -16.57 -27.41
N SER A 12 -2.76 -15.49 -26.78
CA SER A 12 -2.92 -15.24 -25.34
C SER A 12 -4.39 -15.27 -24.93
N SER A 13 -5.25 -14.53 -25.65
CA SER A 13 -6.70 -14.55 -25.39
C SER A 13 -7.34 -15.93 -25.54
N GLY A 14 -6.87 -16.73 -26.51
CA GLY A 14 -7.33 -18.11 -26.70
C GLY A 14 -6.97 -19.02 -25.51
N PHE A 15 -5.71 -18.96 -25.05
CA PHE A 15 -5.27 -19.69 -23.88
C PHE A 15 -6.00 -19.27 -22.60
N GLU A 16 -6.25 -17.98 -22.44
CA GLU A 16 -7.04 -17.44 -21.33
C GLU A 16 -8.44 -18.08 -21.23
N LYS A 17 -9.14 -18.19 -22.37
CA LYS A 17 -10.47 -18.80 -22.41
C LYS A 17 -10.41 -20.29 -22.05
N ILE A 18 -9.35 -20.98 -22.48
CA ILE A 18 -9.14 -22.40 -22.13
C ILE A 18 -8.88 -22.53 -20.62
N ILE A 19 -7.97 -21.72 -20.05
CA ILE A 19 -7.66 -21.71 -18.62
C ILE A 19 -8.89 -21.38 -17.80
N THR A 20 -9.66 -20.37 -18.19
CA THR A 20 -10.92 -19.99 -17.54
C THR A 20 -11.91 -21.17 -17.51
N GLY A 21 -12.08 -21.86 -18.66
CA GLY A 21 -12.94 -23.04 -18.73
C GLY A 21 -12.47 -24.18 -17.84
N LEU A 22 -11.17 -24.48 -17.81
CA LEU A 22 -10.58 -25.48 -16.94
C LEU A 22 -10.77 -25.14 -15.46
N ASN A 23 -10.52 -23.89 -15.07
CA ASN A 23 -10.70 -23.42 -13.69
C ASN A 23 -12.17 -23.49 -13.24
N GLN A 24 -13.12 -23.24 -14.15
CA GLN A 24 -14.55 -23.38 -13.85
C GLN A 24 -14.96 -24.83 -13.57
N ILE A 25 -14.31 -25.78 -14.24
CA ILE A 25 -14.56 -27.21 -14.03
C ILE A 25 -13.84 -27.72 -12.77
N GLN A 26 -12.64 -27.19 -12.49
CA GLN A 26 -11.77 -27.60 -11.38
C GLN A 26 -11.86 -26.63 -10.19
N ARG A 27 -13.03 -26.07 -9.89
CA ARG A 27 -13.19 -25.18 -8.73
C ARG A 27 -12.71 -25.88 -7.47
N GLU A 28 -11.71 -25.25 -6.83
CA GLU A 28 -11.27 -25.68 -5.51
C GLU A 28 -12.33 -25.30 -4.46
N PRO A 29 -12.44 -26.07 -3.36
CA PRO A 29 -13.28 -25.71 -2.24
C PRO A 29 -12.84 -24.37 -1.64
N VAL A 30 -13.71 -23.73 -0.86
CA VAL A 30 -13.40 -22.47 -0.16
C VAL A 30 -12.24 -22.69 0.81
N GLU A 31 -12.15 -23.88 1.40
CA GLU A 31 -11.08 -24.29 2.31
C GLU A 31 -9.73 -24.35 1.59
N GLY A 32 -8.68 -23.97 2.29
CA GLY A 32 -7.30 -24.04 1.80
C GLY A 32 -6.57 -22.72 1.92
N VAL A 33 -5.25 -22.80 1.76
CA VAL A 33 -4.36 -21.63 1.95
C VAL A 33 -4.65 -20.55 0.91
N LEU A 34 -4.87 -19.32 1.40
CA LEU A 34 -4.93 -18.11 0.59
C LEU A 34 -3.58 -17.37 0.71
N CYS A 35 -2.92 -17.16 -0.43
CA CYS A 35 -1.65 -16.45 -0.48
C CYS A 35 -1.90 -14.98 -0.85
N VAL A 36 -1.63 -14.08 0.09
CA VAL A 36 -1.83 -12.64 -0.07
C VAL A 36 -0.47 -11.95 -0.11
N ARG A 37 -0.22 -11.19 -1.16
CA ARG A 37 0.94 -10.30 -1.28
C ARG A 37 0.53 -8.88 -0.91
N THR A 38 1.38 -8.15 -0.20
CA THR A 38 1.07 -6.79 0.26
C THR A 38 2.36 -6.02 0.57
N PRO A 39 2.37 -4.67 0.49
CA PRO A 39 3.50 -3.87 0.97
C PRO A 39 3.79 -4.13 2.45
N PRO A 40 5.06 -4.18 2.87
CA PRO A 40 5.45 -4.52 4.25
C PRO A 40 4.76 -3.69 5.32
N SER A 41 4.72 -2.37 5.13
CA SER A 41 4.14 -1.46 6.12
C SER A 41 2.61 -1.57 6.19
N PHE A 42 1.95 -1.79 5.05
CA PHE A 42 0.51 -2.06 5.04
C PHE A 42 0.20 -3.40 5.74
N ALA A 43 1.02 -4.42 5.51
CA ALA A 43 0.90 -5.69 6.22
C ALA A 43 0.97 -5.50 7.73
N SER A 44 2.03 -4.86 8.22
CA SER A 44 2.31 -4.75 9.66
C SER A 44 1.37 -3.78 10.37
N ARG A 45 1.03 -2.64 9.75
CA ARG A 45 0.30 -1.56 10.40
C ARG A 45 -1.21 -1.64 10.21
N TRP A 46 -1.64 -2.03 9.03
CA TRP A 46 -3.07 -2.03 8.71
C TRP A 46 -3.68 -3.44 8.73
N LEU A 47 -3.08 -4.39 8.01
CA LEU A 47 -3.69 -5.70 7.77
C LEU A 47 -3.59 -6.62 8.99
N MET A 48 -2.41 -6.83 9.57
CA MET A 48 -2.18 -7.76 10.68
C MET A 48 -3.04 -7.45 11.92
N PRO A 49 -3.20 -6.19 12.37
CA PRO A 49 -4.05 -5.87 13.50
C PRO A 49 -5.53 -6.24 13.31
N ARG A 50 -5.97 -6.44 12.06
CA ARG A 50 -7.38 -6.73 11.69
C ARG A 50 -7.60 -8.16 11.23
N LEU A 51 -6.54 -8.84 10.78
CA LEU A 51 -6.61 -10.15 10.13
C LEU A 51 -7.22 -11.25 11.00
N TRP A 52 -7.14 -11.12 12.32
CA TRP A 52 -7.77 -12.04 13.25
C TRP A 52 -9.29 -12.11 13.06
N LYS A 53 -9.96 -11.00 12.64
CA LYS A 53 -11.39 -10.99 12.33
C LYS A 53 -11.70 -11.90 11.16
N PHE A 54 -10.86 -11.81 10.08
CA PHE A 54 -10.99 -12.70 8.94
C PHE A 54 -10.84 -14.17 9.35
N THR A 55 -9.84 -14.50 10.15
CA THR A 55 -9.62 -15.88 10.58
C THR A 55 -10.73 -16.42 11.49
N MET A 56 -11.41 -15.56 12.21
CA MET A 56 -12.61 -15.93 12.98
C MET A 56 -13.83 -16.17 12.08
N GLU A 57 -14.02 -15.35 11.03
CA GLU A 57 -15.11 -15.52 10.07
C GLU A 57 -14.88 -16.72 9.13
N HIS A 58 -13.62 -16.98 8.78
CA HIS A 58 -13.21 -17.99 7.79
C HIS A 58 -12.12 -18.93 8.35
N PRO A 59 -12.40 -19.75 9.37
CA PRO A 59 -11.40 -20.56 10.07
C PRO A 59 -10.75 -21.64 9.18
N TYR A 60 -11.36 -21.97 8.04
CA TYR A 60 -10.87 -22.95 7.08
C TYR A 60 -10.02 -22.34 5.94
N ILE A 61 -9.72 -21.03 6.02
CA ILE A 61 -8.89 -20.33 5.05
C ILE A 61 -7.62 -19.82 5.76
N PRO A 62 -6.59 -20.66 5.94
CA PRO A 62 -5.29 -20.18 6.43
C PRO A 62 -4.70 -19.15 5.46
N ILE A 63 -4.14 -18.06 5.99
CA ILE A 63 -3.51 -17.02 5.18
C ILE A 63 -2.00 -17.17 5.22
N ARG A 64 -1.38 -17.07 4.03
CA ARG A 64 0.05 -16.84 3.86
C ARG A 64 0.25 -15.42 3.37
N LEU A 65 0.92 -14.58 4.18
CA LEU A 65 1.30 -13.23 3.77
C LEU A 65 2.71 -13.25 3.18
N ILE A 66 2.87 -12.57 2.05
CA ILE A 66 4.15 -12.29 1.40
C ILE A 66 4.28 -10.77 1.31
N THR A 67 5.41 -10.23 1.79
CA THR A 67 5.64 -8.79 1.79
C THR A 67 6.71 -8.42 0.77
N GLU A 68 6.30 -7.76 -0.29
CA GLU A 68 7.16 -7.28 -1.38
C GLU A 68 6.60 -5.98 -1.94
N CYS A 69 7.48 -5.12 -2.48
CA CYS A 69 7.10 -3.81 -3.04
C CYS A 69 7.06 -3.79 -4.58
N ASP A 70 7.54 -4.83 -5.26
CA ASP A 70 7.60 -4.87 -6.71
C ASP A 70 6.22 -5.05 -7.34
N THR A 71 6.09 -4.68 -8.62
CA THR A 71 4.86 -4.89 -9.40
C THR A 71 4.41 -6.36 -9.34
N PRO A 72 3.17 -6.64 -8.92
CA PRO A 72 2.75 -8.01 -8.67
C PRO A 72 2.62 -8.81 -9.96
N ASN A 73 3.34 -9.92 -10.06
CA ASN A 73 3.13 -10.93 -11.08
C ASN A 73 2.34 -12.11 -10.48
N ILE A 74 1.00 -12.03 -10.52
CA ILE A 74 0.12 -13.03 -9.89
C ILE A 74 0.04 -14.31 -10.71
N ARG A 75 0.07 -14.22 -12.05
CA ARG A 75 -0.25 -15.35 -12.95
C ARG A 75 0.74 -16.51 -12.90
N HIS A 76 1.98 -16.24 -12.60
CA HIS A 76 3.05 -17.26 -12.64
C HIS A 76 3.59 -17.57 -11.23
N THR A 77 2.85 -17.20 -10.20
CA THR A 77 3.24 -17.36 -8.81
C THR A 77 2.14 -18.07 -8.01
N SER A 78 2.44 -18.43 -6.78
CA SER A 78 1.46 -18.99 -5.85
C SER A 78 0.59 -17.90 -5.17
N ILE A 79 0.62 -16.67 -5.66
CA ILE A 79 -0.12 -15.53 -5.09
C ILE A 79 -1.54 -15.55 -5.63
N ASP A 80 -2.52 -15.49 -4.73
CA ASP A 80 -3.95 -15.47 -5.06
C ASP A 80 -4.49 -14.03 -5.15
N VAL A 81 -4.00 -13.16 -4.27
CA VAL A 81 -4.40 -11.76 -4.15
C VAL A 81 -3.17 -10.89 -3.91
N ALA A 82 -3.10 -9.74 -4.54
CA ALA A 82 -2.11 -8.72 -4.21
C ALA A 82 -2.80 -7.41 -3.83
N ILE A 83 -2.36 -6.83 -2.71
CA ILE A 83 -2.60 -5.43 -2.37
C ILE A 83 -1.37 -4.68 -2.88
N TRP A 84 -1.58 -3.75 -3.78
CA TRP A 84 -0.52 -3.04 -4.48
C TRP A 84 -0.56 -1.55 -4.15
N GLN A 85 0.60 -0.97 -3.92
CA GLN A 85 0.77 0.46 -3.69
C GLN A 85 1.42 1.08 -4.92
N GLY A 86 0.71 1.93 -5.63
CA GLY A 86 1.19 2.63 -6.83
C GLY A 86 0.07 3.06 -7.75
N ASP A 87 0.45 3.86 -8.76
CA ASP A 87 -0.49 4.46 -9.73
C ASP A 87 -0.55 3.69 -11.05
N GLU A 88 0.36 2.75 -11.27
CA GLU A 88 0.41 1.99 -12.52
C GLU A 88 -0.78 1.03 -12.64
N GLU A 89 -1.32 0.92 -13.85
CA GLU A 89 -2.32 -0.09 -14.16
C GLU A 89 -1.63 -1.41 -14.53
N VAL A 90 -2.15 -2.50 -13.97
CA VAL A 90 -1.70 -3.84 -14.33
C VAL A 90 -2.27 -4.18 -15.71
N ASN A 91 -1.43 -4.13 -16.73
CA ASN A 91 -1.83 -4.43 -18.10
C ASN A 91 -1.82 -5.95 -18.38
N ASP A 92 -2.73 -6.67 -17.70
CA ASP A 92 -2.94 -8.10 -17.85
C ASP A 92 -4.44 -8.42 -17.92
N PRO A 93 -4.98 -8.86 -19.07
CA PRO A 93 -6.42 -9.04 -19.28
C PRO A 93 -7.06 -10.13 -18.40
N GLY A 94 -6.28 -11.00 -17.76
CA GLY A 94 -6.80 -12.01 -16.83
C GLY A 94 -6.75 -11.59 -15.37
N LEU A 95 -6.25 -10.40 -15.08
CA LEU A 95 -6.25 -9.83 -13.74
C LEU A 95 -7.29 -8.71 -13.65
N HIS A 96 -7.93 -8.63 -12.53
CA HIS A 96 -8.80 -7.53 -12.17
C HIS A 96 -8.07 -6.67 -11.15
N GLN A 97 -7.93 -5.39 -11.46
CA GLN A 97 -7.40 -4.38 -10.56
C GLN A 97 -8.55 -3.46 -10.13
N GLU A 98 -8.73 -3.32 -8.84
CA GLU A 98 -9.71 -2.43 -8.22
C GLU A 98 -8.98 -1.45 -7.31
N MET A 99 -9.24 -0.15 -7.46
CA MET A 99 -8.76 0.84 -6.51
C MET A 99 -9.49 0.66 -5.18
N LEU A 100 -8.74 0.42 -4.10
CA LEU A 100 -9.29 0.30 -2.76
C LEU A 100 -9.52 1.67 -2.13
N PHE A 101 -8.47 2.48 -2.09
CA PHE A 101 -8.51 3.86 -1.57
C PHE A 101 -7.24 4.61 -1.97
N GLU A 102 -7.32 5.92 -1.83
CA GLU A 102 -6.19 6.84 -1.95
C GLU A 102 -6.22 7.76 -0.74
N GLU A 103 -5.09 8.00 -0.12
CA GLU A 103 -4.99 8.87 1.04
C GLU A 103 -3.84 9.87 0.91
N PRO A 104 -4.02 11.10 1.42
CA PRO A 104 -2.96 12.11 1.43
C PRO A 104 -1.77 11.68 2.27
N VAL A 105 -0.61 12.25 1.93
CA VAL A 105 0.63 12.04 2.68
C VAL A 105 0.94 13.28 3.51
N TYR A 106 1.22 13.08 4.79
CA TYR A 106 1.49 14.13 5.76
C TYR A 106 2.88 13.98 6.38
N PRO A 107 3.49 15.07 6.86
CA PRO A 107 4.66 14.97 7.70
C PRO A 107 4.29 14.49 9.10
N PHE A 108 5.12 13.60 9.64
CA PHE A 108 5.06 13.14 11.03
C PHE A 108 6.42 13.33 11.69
N CYS A 109 6.39 13.65 12.99
CA CYS A 109 7.58 13.75 13.83
C CYS A 109 7.28 13.28 15.26
N SER A 110 8.32 13.13 16.09
CA SER A 110 8.11 12.85 17.51
C SER A 110 7.55 14.07 18.23
N PRO A 111 6.79 13.89 19.33
CA PRO A 111 6.31 14.99 20.15
C PRO A 111 7.45 15.86 20.72
N GLU A 112 8.58 15.25 21.06
CA GLU A 112 9.77 15.94 21.56
C GLU A 112 10.33 16.91 20.52
N LEU A 113 10.45 16.46 19.27
CA LEU A 113 10.89 17.31 18.16
C LEU A 113 9.90 18.45 17.93
N ALA A 114 8.61 18.16 17.89
CA ALA A 114 7.57 19.18 17.70
C ALA A 114 7.62 20.26 18.79
N ASN A 115 7.78 19.84 20.06
CA ASN A 115 7.88 20.74 21.18
C ASN A 115 9.16 21.59 21.17
N SER A 116 10.29 21.01 20.77
CA SER A 116 11.57 21.72 20.69
C SER A 116 11.60 22.74 19.56
N MET A 117 11.08 22.36 18.38
CA MET A 117 11.05 23.20 17.19
C MET A 117 9.93 24.23 17.22
N LYS A 118 8.85 23.97 17.99
CA LYS A 118 7.64 24.83 18.06
C LYS A 118 7.13 25.18 16.66
N PHE A 119 6.92 24.15 15.85
CA PHE A 119 6.51 24.33 14.46
C PHE A 119 5.30 25.25 14.32
N SER A 120 5.44 26.31 13.52
CA SER A 120 4.38 27.24 13.11
C SER A 120 4.25 27.30 11.59
N GLU A 121 5.35 27.09 10.87
CA GLU A 121 5.42 27.18 9.41
C GLU A 121 6.09 25.93 8.82
N PRO A 122 5.60 25.41 7.68
CA PRO A 122 6.15 24.23 7.02
C PRO A 122 7.63 24.28 6.69
N GLU A 123 8.15 25.49 6.40
CA GLU A 123 9.56 25.73 6.09
C GLU A 123 10.51 25.30 7.21
N GLN A 124 10.06 25.29 8.46
CA GLN A 124 10.87 24.89 9.60
C GLN A 124 11.30 23.42 9.56
N LEU A 125 10.60 22.57 8.82
CA LEU A 125 11.00 21.18 8.59
C LEU A 125 12.33 21.08 7.82
N LEU A 126 12.72 22.09 7.04
CA LEU A 126 14.04 22.13 6.37
C LEU A 126 15.23 22.16 7.35
N ASN A 127 14.98 22.52 8.60
CA ASN A 127 15.97 22.52 9.68
C ASN A 127 16.06 21.16 10.41
N CYS A 128 15.28 20.18 9.98
CA CYS A 128 15.27 18.83 10.55
C CYS A 128 15.88 17.82 9.57
N TRP A 129 16.25 16.65 10.08
CA TRP A 129 16.48 15.50 9.21
C TRP A 129 15.19 15.09 8.53
N LEU A 130 15.21 14.96 7.20
CA LEU A 130 14.10 14.47 6.43
C LEU A 130 14.32 12.99 6.09
N ILE A 131 13.51 12.14 6.69
CA ILE A 131 13.54 10.72 6.38
C ILE A 131 12.76 10.52 5.08
N HIS A 132 13.46 10.01 4.08
CA HIS A 132 12.92 9.72 2.76
C HIS A 132 12.63 8.23 2.63
N PHE A 133 11.40 7.92 2.23
CA PHE A 133 11.04 6.60 1.75
C PHE A 133 11.11 6.62 0.22
N ASP A 134 11.84 5.68 -0.37
CA ASP A 134 11.92 5.56 -1.84
C ASP A 134 10.55 5.19 -2.40
N SER A 135 9.87 6.19 -2.93
CA SER A 135 8.53 6.09 -3.49
C SER A 135 8.46 6.86 -4.81
N GLN A 136 7.86 6.24 -5.81
CA GLN A 136 7.58 6.91 -7.07
C GLN A 136 6.38 7.86 -6.97
N SER A 137 5.47 7.63 -6.01
CA SER A 137 4.21 8.37 -5.88
C SER A 137 4.34 9.70 -5.15
N PHE A 138 5.32 9.86 -4.25
CA PHE A 138 5.48 11.10 -3.48
C PHE A 138 6.93 11.35 -3.03
N SER A 139 7.22 12.61 -2.70
CA SER A 139 8.53 13.03 -2.19
C SER A 139 8.42 14.27 -1.33
N TRP A 140 9.45 14.55 -0.51
CA TRP A 140 9.55 15.81 0.23
C TRP A 140 9.49 17.04 -0.66
N SER A 141 10.09 17.00 -1.85
CA SER A 141 10.04 18.13 -2.79
C SER A 141 8.63 18.41 -3.30
N GLN A 142 7.81 17.37 -3.49
CA GLN A 142 6.41 17.54 -3.88
C GLN A 142 5.60 18.10 -2.70
N TRP A 143 5.82 17.58 -1.47
CA TRP A 143 5.12 18.06 -0.30
C TRP A 143 5.44 19.55 0.01
N PHE A 144 6.73 19.92 -0.03
CA PHE A 144 7.12 21.34 0.17
C PHE A 144 6.53 22.26 -0.89
N ARG A 145 6.47 21.80 -2.14
CA ARG A 145 5.79 22.55 -3.20
C ARG A 145 4.31 22.75 -2.90
N GLN A 146 3.62 21.71 -2.43
CA GLN A 146 2.22 21.79 -2.00
C GLN A 146 2.04 22.75 -0.83
N ALA A 147 3.00 22.79 0.10
CA ALA A 147 3.03 23.72 1.22
C ALA A 147 3.53 25.13 0.83
N SER A 148 3.77 25.40 -0.46
CA SER A 148 4.29 26.68 -0.98
C SER A 148 5.68 27.05 -0.43
N VAL A 149 6.51 26.05 -0.10
CA VAL A 149 7.88 26.20 0.39
C VAL A 149 8.87 25.84 -0.71
N VAL A 150 9.89 26.67 -0.90
CA VAL A 150 11.00 26.40 -1.84
C VAL A 150 12.09 25.62 -1.12
N MET A 151 12.29 24.37 -1.52
CA MET A 151 13.35 23.53 -0.99
C MET A 151 14.67 23.75 -1.75
N ALA A 152 15.66 24.39 -1.09
CA ALA A 152 17.02 24.48 -1.60
C ALA A 152 17.75 23.14 -1.33
N LYS A 153 18.14 22.44 -2.39
CA LYS A 153 18.68 21.06 -2.30
C LYS A 153 19.97 20.90 -1.48
N ASP A 154 20.77 21.96 -1.36
CA ASP A 154 22.14 21.88 -0.80
C ASP A 154 22.21 22.04 0.72
N THR A 155 21.09 22.29 1.40
CA THR A 155 21.06 22.62 2.83
C THR A 155 20.30 21.61 3.69
N VAL A 156 19.61 20.64 3.08
CA VAL A 156 18.72 19.72 3.79
C VAL A 156 19.45 18.42 4.15
N GLN A 157 19.42 18.08 5.44
CA GLN A 157 19.89 16.77 5.90
C GLN A 157 18.81 15.71 5.63
N TRP A 158 19.19 14.59 5.04
CA TRP A 158 18.23 13.54 4.71
C TRP A 158 18.80 12.14 4.96
N MET A 159 17.89 11.21 5.17
CA MET A 159 18.17 9.76 5.27
C MET A 159 17.16 9.03 4.40
N GLU A 160 17.61 8.04 3.64
CA GLU A 160 16.76 7.18 2.83
C GLU A 160 16.57 5.83 3.49
N VAL A 161 15.33 5.34 3.45
CA VAL A 161 14.92 4.04 3.97
C VAL A 161 14.00 3.33 2.98
N SER A 162 13.94 2.01 3.05
CA SER A 162 13.21 1.18 2.06
C SER A 162 11.75 0.89 2.43
N THR A 163 11.29 1.23 3.63
CA THR A 163 9.91 0.99 4.06
C THR A 163 9.37 2.13 4.94
N PHE A 164 8.05 2.35 4.91
CA PHE A 164 7.39 3.27 5.83
C PHE A 164 7.64 2.93 7.30
N ASP A 165 7.68 1.63 7.65
CA ASP A 165 7.96 1.20 9.01
C ASP A 165 9.33 1.66 9.50
N MET A 166 10.36 1.60 8.63
CA MET A 166 11.69 2.12 8.98
C MET A 166 11.65 3.63 9.18
N ALA A 167 10.94 4.36 8.30
CA ALA A 167 10.80 5.80 8.43
C ALA A 167 10.09 6.19 9.74
N LEU A 168 8.94 5.58 10.03
CA LEU A 168 8.17 5.84 11.25
C LEU A 168 8.96 5.50 12.52
N ASN A 169 9.67 4.36 12.54
CA ASN A 169 10.50 3.97 13.68
C ASN A 169 11.69 4.92 13.89
N ALA A 170 12.32 5.40 12.81
CA ALA A 170 13.39 6.41 12.92
C ALA A 170 12.87 7.69 13.56
N VAL A 171 11.69 8.15 13.14
CA VAL A 171 11.07 9.36 13.66
C VAL A 171 10.61 9.20 15.12
N ILE A 172 10.07 8.04 15.50
CA ILE A 172 9.74 7.71 16.90
C ILE A 172 10.98 7.76 17.77
N ALA A 173 12.13 7.32 17.23
CA ALA A 173 13.42 7.38 17.92
C ALA A 173 14.05 8.81 17.94
N GLY A 174 13.36 9.82 17.41
CA GLY A 174 13.79 11.21 17.44
C GLY A 174 14.61 11.67 16.22
N HIS A 175 14.70 10.87 15.16
CA HIS A 175 15.47 11.18 13.95
C HIS A 175 14.71 12.06 12.94
N GLY A 176 14.24 13.23 13.36
CA GLY A 176 13.67 14.20 12.42
C GLY A 176 12.20 13.95 12.04
N ALA A 177 11.85 14.11 10.76
CA ALA A 177 10.49 13.96 10.26
C ALA A 177 10.42 13.04 9.04
N CYS A 178 9.31 12.32 8.86
CA CYS A 178 9.02 11.53 7.67
C CYS A 178 7.67 11.90 7.06
N LEU A 179 7.51 11.58 5.78
CA LEU A 179 6.21 11.58 5.13
C LEU A 179 5.57 10.22 5.27
N ALA A 180 4.31 10.17 5.70
CA ALA A 180 3.52 8.95 5.81
C ALA A 180 2.03 9.25 5.64
N THR A 181 1.23 8.19 5.54
CA THR A 181 -0.23 8.28 5.49
C THR A 181 -0.82 8.09 6.88
N ASP A 182 -2.04 8.59 7.08
CA ASP A 182 -2.74 8.44 8.35
C ASP A 182 -2.96 6.97 8.70
N SER A 183 -3.36 6.14 7.73
CA SER A 183 -3.61 4.71 7.96
C SER A 183 -2.41 3.94 8.52
N LEU A 184 -1.18 4.38 8.21
CA LEU A 184 0.06 3.77 8.71
C LEU A 184 0.56 4.37 10.03
N ALA A 185 0.17 5.64 10.33
CA ALA A 185 0.65 6.38 11.49
C ALA A 185 -0.33 6.42 12.66
N ASP A 186 -1.63 6.19 12.43
CA ASP A 186 -2.73 6.40 13.39
C ASP A 186 -2.50 5.74 14.75
N ASP A 187 -2.03 4.49 14.80
CA ASP A 187 -1.74 3.80 16.07
C ASP A 187 -0.65 4.52 16.87
N PHE A 188 0.38 5.01 16.20
CA PHE A 188 1.46 5.76 16.85
C PHE A 188 1.01 7.13 17.33
N VAL A 189 0.14 7.79 16.57
CA VAL A 189 -0.46 9.07 16.97
C VAL A 189 -1.39 8.86 18.17
N ALA A 190 -2.25 7.84 18.13
CA ALA A 190 -3.14 7.51 19.26
C ALA A 190 -2.38 7.17 20.54
N ARG A 191 -1.19 6.59 20.42
CA ARG A 191 -0.30 6.27 21.56
C ARG A 191 0.59 7.43 21.99
N GLY A 192 0.52 8.59 21.31
CA GLY A 192 1.32 9.77 21.60
C GLY A 192 2.80 9.62 21.23
N LEU A 193 3.14 8.69 20.34
CA LEU A 193 4.52 8.47 19.86
C LEU A 193 4.86 9.33 18.64
N LEU A 194 3.86 9.76 17.91
CA LEU A 194 3.97 10.63 16.74
C LEU A 194 2.95 11.76 16.82
N VAL A 195 3.30 12.86 16.18
CA VAL A 195 2.40 13.99 15.93
C VAL A 195 2.48 14.39 14.46
N LYS A 196 1.39 14.95 13.95
CA LYS A 196 1.30 15.58 12.64
C LYS A 196 1.49 17.10 12.84
N PRO A 197 2.67 17.65 12.56
CA PRO A 197 2.94 19.07 12.86
C PRO A 197 2.15 20.03 11.97
N PHE A 198 1.74 19.57 10.77
CA PHE A 198 1.01 20.38 9.80
C PHE A 198 -0.16 19.60 9.19
N SER A 199 -1.27 20.30 8.93
CA SER A 199 -2.46 19.74 8.29
C SER A 199 -2.38 19.72 6.75
N VAL A 200 -1.31 20.29 6.16
CA VAL A 200 -1.11 20.26 4.71
C VAL A 200 -0.78 18.84 4.28
N GLY A 201 -1.68 18.23 3.52
CA GLY A 201 -1.50 16.90 2.94
C GLY A 201 -1.11 16.97 1.48
N LEU A 202 -0.13 16.17 1.06
CA LEU A 202 0.21 16.01 -0.35
C LEU A 202 -0.87 15.18 -1.05
N THR A 203 -1.45 15.74 -2.12
CA THR A 203 -2.45 15.10 -3.00
C THR A 203 -2.06 15.30 -4.46
N PRO A 204 -2.22 14.30 -5.36
CA PRO A 204 -2.57 12.91 -5.02
C PRO A 204 -1.55 12.29 -4.07
N GLY A 205 -2.01 11.38 -3.23
CA GLY A 205 -1.20 10.76 -2.19
C GLY A 205 -0.77 9.34 -2.51
N VAL A 206 -0.99 8.42 -1.58
CA VAL A 206 -0.69 7.00 -1.77
C VAL A 206 -1.97 6.27 -2.17
N ARG A 207 -1.91 5.60 -3.32
CA ARG A 207 -3.00 4.77 -3.83
C ARG A 207 -2.73 3.31 -3.54
N TYR A 208 -3.76 2.62 -3.04
CA TYR A 208 -3.76 1.18 -2.87
C TYR A 208 -4.79 0.54 -3.79
N SER A 209 -4.39 -0.53 -4.46
CA SER A 209 -5.24 -1.32 -5.35
C SER A 209 -5.24 -2.78 -4.95
N LEU A 210 -6.35 -3.46 -5.17
CA LEU A 210 -6.52 -4.89 -5.02
C LEU A 210 -6.42 -5.55 -6.38
N ILE A 211 -5.55 -6.53 -6.52
CA ILE A 211 -5.34 -7.26 -7.76
C ILE A 211 -5.62 -8.74 -7.50
N SER A 212 -6.47 -9.33 -8.31
CA SER A 212 -6.81 -10.76 -8.23
C SER A 212 -7.20 -11.31 -9.59
N ALA A 213 -7.23 -12.65 -9.72
CA ALA A 213 -7.67 -13.34 -10.92
C ALA A 213 -9.10 -13.87 -10.73
N PRO A 214 -10.14 -13.25 -11.31
CA PRO A 214 -11.54 -13.68 -11.14
C PRO A 214 -11.80 -15.10 -11.67
N SER A 215 -11.02 -15.53 -12.65
CA SER A 215 -11.12 -16.85 -13.25
C SER A 215 -10.29 -17.94 -12.55
N SER A 216 -9.72 -17.65 -11.37
CA SER A 216 -8.97 -18.62 -10.58
C SER A 216 -9.85 -19.78 -10.14
N SER A 217 -9.29 -21.00 -10.09
CA SER A 217 -9.93 -22.16 -9.44
C SER A 217 -10.23 -21.89 -7.95
N ARG A 218 -9.52 -20.95 -7.34
CA ARG A 218 -9.60 -20.52 -5.94
C ARG A 218 -10.51 -19.30 -5.72
N ALA A 219 -11.33 -18.94 -6.72
CA ALA A 219 -12.15 -17.73 -6.71
C ALA A 219 -12.97 -17.55 -5.42
N ALA A 220 -13.54 -18.65 -4.88
CA ALA A 220 -14.38 -18.57 -3.69
C ALA A 220 -13.65 -18.03 -2.45
N ARG A 221 -12.39 -18.49 -2.20
CA ARG A 221 -11.59 -18.00 -1.06
C ARG A 221 -11.01 -16.60 -1.31
N ILE A 222 -10.71 -16.29 -2.57
CA ILE A 222 -10.29 -14.95 -3.00
C ILE A 222 -11.41 -13.94 -2.75
N GLU A 223 -12.64 -14.28 -3.15
CA GLU A 223 -13.82 -13.43 -2.97
C GLU A 223 -14.14 -13.19 -1.49
N ALA A 224 -14.07 -14.24 -0.65
CA ALA A 224 -14.24 -14.13 0.79
C ALA A 224 -13.27 -13.11 1.42
N PHE A 225 -11.99 -13.15 1.02
CA PHE A 225 -11.00 -12.20 1.51
C PHE A 225 -11.24 -10.78 0.97
N ASN A 226 -11.53 -10.65 -0.32
CA ASN A 226 -11.79 -9.36 -0.96
C ASN A 226 -12.99 -8.65 -0.32
N ASP A 227 -14.07 -9.39 -0.04
CA ASP A 227 -15.27 -8.84 0.60
C ASP A 227 -15.02 -8.43 2.06
N TRP A 228 -14.26 -9.26 2.80
CA TRP A 228 -13.83 -8.89 4.15
C TRP A 228 -12.97 -7.62 4.15
N LEU A 229 -11.97 -7.55 3.26
CA LEU A 229 -11.08 -6.39 3.13
C LEU A 229 -11.86 -5.10 2.84
N ARG A 230 -12.82 -5.15 1.90
CA ARG A 230 -13.68 -4.01 1.57
C ARG A 230 -14.54 -3.57 2.76
N ARG A 231 -15.07 -4.53 3.55
CA ARG A 231 -15.85 -4.21 4.76
C ARG A 231 -15.00 -3.50 5.81
N GLU A 232 -13.77 -4.00 6.07
CA GLU A 232 -12.86 -3.39 7.05
C GLU A 232 -12.43 -1.97 6.62
N LEU A 233 -12.17 -1.75 5.35
CA LEU A 233 -11.82 -0.42 4.82
C LEU A 233 -12.98 0.57 4.98
N ARG A 234 -14.23 0.17 4.72
CA ARG A 234 -15.41 1.04 4.89
C ARG A 234 -15.65 1.43 6.34
N GLN A 235 -15.32 0.56 7.30
CA GLN A 235 -15.48 0.85 8.73
C GLN A 235 -14.46 1.88 9.24
N GLN A 236 -13.37 2.08 8.53
CA GLN A 236 -12.31 3.00 8.90
C GLN A 236 -12.45 4.38 8.21
N ALA A 237 -13.22 4.48 7.13
CA ALA A 237 -13.46 5.78 6.49
C ALA A 237 -14.13 6.72 7.51
N PRO A 238 -13.53 7.87 7.85
CA PRO A 238 -14.23 8.86 8.67
C PRO A 238 -15.49 9.31 7.93
N LEU A 239 -16.61 9.40 8.66
CA LEU A 239 -17.86 9.98 8.19
C LEU A 239 -17.67 11.44 7.78
#